data_21e93180b734324c937815bc37f053fe
#
_entry.id   21e93180b734324c937815bc37f053fe
#
_cell.length_a   1.000
_cell.length_b   1.000
_cell.length_c   1.000
_cell.angle_alpha   90.00
_cell.angle_beta   90.00
_cell.angle_gamma   90.00
#
_symmetry.space_group_name_H-M   'P 1'
#
loop_
_entity.id
_entity.type
_entity.pdbx_description
1 polymer ?
#
loop_
_entity_poly.entity_id
_entity_poly.type
_entity_poly.pdbx_seq_one_letter_code
_entity_poly.pdbx_strand_id
1 'polypeptide(L)'
;TIIVDTPGLSSPDPQHKQTLVNFLPKADGILLVTDINQQITRSLTDFIEMIKLSQRPIYLILTKSDTKSKEDIESAKEYICKNCKIPLKQVAVVSATKDSLEELYTLLDSIQKEKKDILKRVDDQRLKNISKMMLKQVEELMSASLSDENTDEAIRMCQQELDRVKRQIE
;
A
#
# COMPACT_ATOMS: atom_id res chain seq x y z
N THR A 1 -9.78 -13.32 -5.48
CA THR A 1 -9.41 -11.99 -4.92
C THR A 1 -10.08 -11.84 -3.56
N ILE A 2 -9.31 -11.46 -2.55
CA ILE A 2 -9.82 -11.14 -1.20
C ILE A 2 -9.78 -9.62 -1.07
N ILE A 3 -10.89 -9.03 -0.66
CA ILE A 3 -10.98 -7.59 -0.34
C ILE A 3 -11.09 -7.49 1.18
N VAL A 4 -10.23 -6.66 1.76
CA VAL A 4 -10.20 -6.41 3.20
C VAL A 4 -10.54 -4.94 3.43
N ASP A 5 -11.58 -4.70 4.22
CA ASP A 5 -11.92 -3.36 4.69
C ASP A 5 -11.03 -2.98 5.88
N THR A 6 -10.57 -1.75 5.89
CA THR A 6 -9.68 -1.22 6.93
C THR A 6 -10.26 0.04 7.54
N PRO A 7 -9.93 0.36 8.80
CA PRO A 7 -10.31 1.63 9.39
C PRO A 7 -9.84 2.82 8.55
N GLY A 8 -10.69 3.85 8.45
CA GLY A 8 -10.40 5.05 7.65
C GLY A 8 -9.23 5.88 8.20
N LEU A 9 -8.54 6.57 7.29
CA LEU A 9 -7.41 7.46 7.61
C LEU A 9 -7.77 8.60 8.54
N SER A 10 -9.03 9.05 8.50
CA SER A 10 -9.56 10.15 9.31
C SER A 10 -9.97 9.73 10.72
N SER A 11 -9.77 8.47 11.09
CA SER A 11 -10.06 8.02 12.45
C SER A 11 -9.15 8.74 13.45
N PRO A 12 -9.71 9.31 14.51
CA PRO A 12 -8.93 9.95 15.57
C PRO A 12 -8.14 8.94 16.41
N ASP A 13 -8.44 7.65 16.29
CA ASP A 13 -7.78 6.59 17.05
C ASP A 13 -6.41 6.24 16.44
N PRO A 14 -5.30 6.46 17.16
CA PRO A 14 -3.96 6.11 16.69
C PRO A 14 -3.78 4.61 16.39
N GLN A 15 -4.53 3.73 17.06
CA GLN A 15 -4.46 2.28 16.84
C GLN A 15 -4.96 1.89 15.44
N HIS A 16 -5.94 2.61 14.89
CA HIS A 16 -6.43 2.40 13.54
C HIS A 16 -5.35 2.67 12.50
N LYS A 17 -4.59 3.76 12.68
CA LYS A 17 -3.47 4.09 11.79
C LYS A 17 -2.36 3.02 11.86
N GLN A 18 -2.05 2.56 13.07
CA GLN A 18 -1.04 1.51 13.26
C GLN A 18 -1.49 0.18 12.63
N THR A 19 -2.76 -0.19 12.79
CA THR A 19 -3.34 -1.40 12.18
C THR A 19 -3.21 -1.34 10.66
N LEU A 20 -3.54 -0.20 10.06
CA LEU A 20 -3.41 0.02 8.62
C LEU A 20 -1.96 -0.14 8.15
N VAL A 21 -1.02 0.52 8.82
CA VAL A 21 0.42 0.45 8.49
C VAL A 21 0.93 -0.99 8.58
N ASN A 22 0.53 -1.74 9.60
CA ASN A 22 0.92 -3.14 9.80
C ASN A 22 0.31 -4.08 8.74
N PHE A 23 -0.82 -3.69 8.15
CA PHE A 23 -1.48 -4.49 7.11
C PHE A 23 -0.92 -4.21 5.71
N LEU A 24 -0.42 -3.01 5.42
CA LEU A 24 0.09 -2.61 4.11
C LEU A 24 1.09 -3.61 3.49
N PRO A 25 2.08 -4.16 4.22
CA PRO A 25 3.02 -5.12 3.65
C PRO A 25 2.37 -6.43 3.17
N LYS A 26 1.19 -6.78 3.72
CA LYS A 26 0.45 -8.00 3.39
C LYS A 26 -0.45 -7.82 2.16
N ALA A 27 -0.82 -6.58 1.83
CA ALA A 27 -1.65 -6.27 0.68
C ALA A 27 -0.88 -6.42 -0.64
N ASP A 28 -1.53 -6.89 -1.69
CA ASP A 28 -0.98 -6.96 -3.05
C ASP A 28 -1.31 -5.71 -3.86
N GLY A 29 -2.35 -4.97 -3.48
CA GLY A 29 -2.76 -3.70 -4.04
C GLY A 29 -3.68 -2.95 -3.07
N ILE A 30 -3.83 -1.66 -3.27
CA ILE A 30 -4.58 -0.78 -2.36
C ILE A 30 -5.65 -0.06 -3.15
N LEU A 31 -6.91 -0.21 -2.71
CA LEU A 31 -8.04 0.58 -3.17
C LEU A 31 -8.25 1.74 -2.20
N LEU A 32 -7.91 2.94 -2.60
CA LEU A 32 -8.12 4.14 -1.81
C LEU A 32 -9.48 4.76 -2.18
N VAL A 33 -10.39 4.80 -1.23
CA VAL A 33 -11.76 5.32 -1.43
C VAL A 33 -11.88 6.69 -0.77
N THR A 34 -12.29 7.69 -1.54
CA THR A 34 -12.50 9.06 -1.04
C THR A 34 -13.70 9.72 -1.69
N ASP A 35 -14.30 10.70 -1.02
CA ASP A 35 -15.38 11.53 -1.55
C ASP A 35 -14.80 12.52 -2.57
N ILE A 36 -15.44 12.65 -3.75
CA ILE A 36 -15.03 13.59 -4.81
C ILE A 36 -15.07 15.05 -4.36
N ASN A 37 -15.84 15.37 -3.32
CA ASN A 37 -15.94 16.70 -2.74
C ASN A 37 -14.86 16.96 -1.67
N GLN A 38 -14.17 15.92 -1.23
CA GLN A 38 -13.17 16.06 -0.18
C GLN A 38 -11.91 16.73 -0.73
N GLN A 39 -11.47 17.77 -0.03
CA GLN A 39 -10.19 18.41 -0.36
C GLN A 39 -9.04 17.42 -0.14
N ILE A 40 -8.02 17.51 -0.99
CA ILE A 40 -6.77 16.76 -0.80
C ILE A 40 -6.10 17.31 0.47
N THR A 41 -6.20 16.54 1.54
CA THR A 41 -5.55 16.89 2.80
C THR A 41 -4.09 16.46 2.78
N ARG A 42 -3.26 17.14 3.58
CA ARG A 42 -1.87 16.75 3.78
C ARG A 42 -1.76 15.30 4.27
N SER A 43 -2.65 14.89 5.18
CA SER A 43 -2.68 13.50 5.67
C SER A 43 -2.92 12.48 4.56
N LEU A 44 -3.75 12.80 3.57
CA LEU A 44 -3.99 11.92 2.41
C LEU A 44 -2.75 11.84 1.53
N THR A 45 -2.11 12.97 1.23
CA THR A 45 -0.86 12.99 0.45
C THR A 45 0.28 12.26 1.14
N ASP A 46 0.49 12.49 2.42
CA ASP A 46 1.52 11.81 3.22
C ASP A 46 1.28 10.29 3.24
N PHE A 47 0.01 9.88 3.35
CA PHE A 47 -0.36 8.47 3.30
C PHE A 47 -0.09 7.83 1.93
N ILE A 48 -0.45 8.52 0.84
CA ILE A 48 -0.17 8.04 -0.52
C ILE A 48 1.33 7.92 -0.76
N GLU A 49 2.14 8.88 -0.29
CA GLU A 49 3.60 8.78 -0.40
C GLU A 49 4.15 7.59 0.41
N MET A 50 3.62 7.34 1.59
CA MET A 50 3.98 6.15 2.38
C MET A 50 3.63 4.84 1.65
N ILE A 51 2.46 4.75 1.03
CA ILE A 51 2.07 3.57 0.23
C ILE A 51 3.01 3.39 -0.96
N LYS A 52 3.37 4.48 -1.65
CA LYS A 52 4.30 4.42 -2.78
C LYS A 52 5.67 3.85 -2.40
N LEU A 53 6.16 4.16 -1.19
CA LEU A 53 7.39 3.56 -0.67
C LEU A 53 7.28 2.03 -0.55
N SER A 54 6.09 1.50 -0.31
CA SER A 54 5.85 0.05 -0.30
C SER A 54 5.82 -0.58 -1.70
N GLN A 55 5.85 0.24 -2.77
CA GLN A 55 5.78 -0.17 -4.18
C GLN A 55 4.52 -1.00 -4.54
N ARG A 56 3.44 -0.83 -3.76
CA ARG A 56 2.15 -1.46 -4.06
C ARG A 56 1.39 -0.61 -5.08
N PRO A 57 0.66 -1.23 -6.02
CA PRO A 57 -0.23 -0.49 -6.90
C PRO A 57 -1.35 0.16 -6.08
N ILE A 58 -1.63 1.43 -6.40
CA ILE A 58 -2.69 2.22 -5.76
C ILE A 58 -3.75 2.46 -6.81
N TYR A 59 -4.99 2.17 -6.46
CA TYR A 59 -6.18 2.48 -7.24
C TYR A 59 -7.04 3.44 -6.44
N LEU A 60 -7.59 4.44 -7.09
CA LEU A 60 -8.39 5.49 -6.45
C LEU A 60 -9.85 5.36 -6.85
N ILE A 61 -10.75 5.38 -5.89
CA ILE A 61 -12.19 5.38 -6.11
C ILE A 61 -12.75 6.68 -5.56
N LEU A 62 -13.28 7.52 -6.45
CA LEU A 62 -13.95 8.77 -6.12
C LEU A 62 -15.45 8.52 -6.01
N THR A 63 -15.98 8.65 -4.81
CA THR A 63 -17.40 8.41 -4.52
C THR A 63 -18.21 9.71 -4.58
N LYS A 64 -19.54 9.58 -4.54
CA LYS A 64 -20.53 10.69 -4.54
C LYS A 64 -20.45 11.58 -5.79
N SER A 65 -20.19 10.99 -6.93
CA SER A 65 -20.14 11.71 -8.21
C SER A 65 -21.48 12.35 -8.61
N ASP A 66 -22.59 11.86 -8.07
CA ASP A 66 -23.94 12.42 -8.27
C ASP A 66 -24.11 13.86 -7.76
N THR A 67 -23.17 14.35 -6.95
CA THR A 67 -23.18 15.70 -6.39
C THR A 67 -22.52 16.75 -7.30
N LYS A 68 -21.97 16.34 -8.44
CA LYS A 68 -21.22 17.21 -9.36
C LYS A 68 -21.70 17.12 -10.81
N SER A 69 -21.43 18.16 -11.58
CA SER A 69 -21.58 18.11 -13.04
C SER A 69 -20.51 17.22 -13.67
N LYS A 70 -20.71 16.81 -14.92
CA LYS A 70 -19.71 15.99 -15.66
C LYS A 70 -18.38 16.72 -15.80
N GLU A 71 -18.43 18.02 -16.11
CA GLU A 71 -17.24 18.89 -16.26
C GLU A 71 -16.47 19.02 -14.93
N ASP A 72 -17.20 19.16 -13.81
CA ASP A 72 -16.60 19.23 -12.48
C ASP A 72 -15.97 17.90 -12.05
N ILE A 73 -16.58 16.76 -12.44
CA ILE A 73 -16.05 15.42 -12.21
C ILE A 73 -14.70 15.24 -12.90
N GLU A 74 -14.61 15.57 -14.19
CA GLU A 74 -13.37 15.44 -14.94
C GLU A 74 -12.28 16.36 -14.38
N SER A 75 -12.62 17.61 -14.08
CA SER A 75 -11.69 18.56 -13.46
C SER A 75 -11.19 18.09 -12.10
N ALA A 76 -12.07 17.54 -11.26
CA ALA A 76 -11.70 16.98 -9.94
C ALA A 76 -10.81 15.75 -10.09
N LYS A 77 -11.14 14.86 -11.05
CA LYS A 77 -10.37 13.65 -11.35
C LYS A 77 -8.94 13.99 -11.79
N GLU A 78 -8.79 14.93 -12.72
CA GLU A 78 -7.48 15.40 -13.18
C GLU A 78 -6.69 16.05 -12.04
N TYR A 79 -7.33 16.93 -11.26
CA TYR A 79 -6.70 17.61 -10.13
C TYR A 79 -6.17 16.61 -9.08
N ILE A 80 -6.99 15.63 -8.70
CA ILE A 80 -6.60 14.60 -7.73
C ILE A 80 -5.49 13.72 -8.28
N CYS A 81 -5.59 13.28 -9.53
CA CYS A 81 -4.56 12.46 -10.19
C CYS A 81 -3.21 13.18 -10.22
N LYS A 82 -3.21 14.45 -10.58
CA LYS A 82 -1.99 15.27 -10.63
C LYS A 82 -1.34 15.44 -9.26
N ASN A 83 -2.14 15.78 -8.24
CA ASN A 83 -1.62 16.00 -6.89
C ASN A 83 -1.18 14.71 -6.19
N CYS A 84 -1.94 13.63 -6.38
CA CYS A 84 -1.62 12.31 -5.84
C CYS A 84 -0.62 11.53 -6.70
N LYS A 85 -0.27 12.00 -7.91
CA LYS A 85 0.58 11.30 -8.88
C LYS A 85 0.10 9.87 -9.13
N ILE A 86 -1.21 9.70 -9.32
CA ILE A 86 -1.86 8.44 -9.65
C ILE A 86 -2.32 8.53 -11.11
N PRO A 87 -2.00 7.54 -11.97
CA PRO A 87 -2.44 7.53 -13.36
C PRO A 87 -3.96 7.49 -13.49
N LEU A 88 -4.53 8.22 -14.43
CA LEU A 88 -5.99 8.26 -14.69
C LEU A 88 -6.61 6.87 -14.87
N LYS A 89 -5.89 5.94 -15.49
CA LYS A 89 -6.34 4.54 -15.68
C LYS A 89 -6.51 3.76 -14.38
N GLN A 90 -5.98 4.27 -13.26
CA GLN A 90 -6.10 3.69 -11.92
C GLN A 90 -7.15 4.39 -11.07
N VAL A 91 -8.00 5.22 -11.69
CA VAL A 91 -9.04 5.97 -11.01
C VAL A 91 -10.40 5.56 -11.55
N ALA A 92 -11.35 5.31 -10.65
CA ALA A 92 -12.76 5.12 -10.97
C ALA A 92 -13.60 6.15 -10.24
N VAL A 93 -14.63 6.64 -10.88
CA VAL A 93 -15.62 7.57 -10.31
C VAL A 93 -16.95 6.86 -10.20
N VAL A 94 -17.56 6.92 -9.02
CA VAL A 94 -18.78 6.14 -8.72
C VAL A 94 -19.81 6.94 -7.94
N SER A 95 -21.06 6.54 -8.09
CA SER A 95 -22.17 6.97 -7.23
C SER A 95 -23.01 5.76 -6.84
N ALA A 96 -23.12 5.52 -5.55
CA ALA A 96 -23.98 4.47 -5.01
C ALA A 96 -25.46 4.84 -5.08
N THR A 97 -25.82 6.14 -5.05
CA THR A 97 -27.20 6.62 -5.09
C THR A 97 -27.80 6.56 -6.49
N LYS A 98 -26.97 6.70 -7.53
CA LYS A 98 -27.38 6.61 -8.95
C LYS A 98 -27.04 5.27 -9.58
N ASP A 99 -26.59 4.29 -8.77
CA ASP A 99 -26.15 2.97 -9.25
C ASP A 99 -25.12 3.04 -10.41
N SER A 100 -24.27 4.07 -10.38
CA SER A 100 -23.23 4.29 -11.38
C SER A 100 -21.92 3.68 -10.90
N LEU A 101 -21.72 2.38 -11.19
CA LEU A 101 -20.59 1.57 -10.77
C LEU A 101 -19.74 1.02 -11.95
N GLU A 102 -20.05 1.40 -13.18
CA GLU A 102 -19.42 0.86 -14.39
C GLU A 102 -17.90 1.08 -14.41
N GLU A 103 -17.45 2.27 -14.00
CA GLU A 103 -16.00 2.56 -13.92
C GLU A 103 -15.31 1.69 -12.88
N LEU A 104 -15.98 1.40 -11.75
CA LEU A 104 -15.45 0.49 -10.72
C LEU A 104 -15.30 -0.93 -11.26
N TYR A 105 -16.34 -1.46 -11.92
CA TYR A 105 -16.27 -2.79 -12.51
C TYR A 105 -15.17 -2.87 -13.57
N THR A 106 -15.06 -1.86 -14.43
CA THR A 106 -14.00 -1.76 -15.44
C THR A 106 -12.61 -1.76 -14.78
N LEU A 107 -12.44 -1.01 -13.69
CA LEU A 107 -11.20 -0.96 -12.93
C LEU A 107 -10.88 -2.33 -12.31
N LEU A 108 -11.84 -2.98 -11.67
CA LEU A 108 -11.67 -4.31 -11.07
C LEU A 108 -11.34 -5.38 -12.12
N ASP A 109 -11.97 -5.32 -13.29
CA ASP A 109 -11.65 -6.21 -14.40
C ASP A 109 -10.23 -5.99 -14.93
N SER A 110 -9.78 -4.74 -15.01
CA SER A 110 -8.40 -4.44 -15.40
C SER A 110 -7.40 -4.99 -14.40
N ILE A 111 -7.66 -4.84 -13.11
CA ILE A 111 -6.86 -5.42 -12.02
C ILE A 111 -6.83 -6.95 -12.14
N GLN A 112 -7.97 -7.57 -12.43
CA GLN A 112 -8.06 -9.03 -12.59
C GLN A 112 -7.25 -9.52 -13.79
N LYS A 113 -7.26 -8.80 -14.89
CA LYS A 113 -6.46 -9.12 -16.10
C LYS A 113 -4.96 -8.98 -15.83
N GLU A 114 -4.56 -7.93 -15.12
CA GLU A 114 -3.16 -7.65 -14.76
C GLU A 114 -2.69 -8.41 -13.51
N LYS A 115 -3.55 -9.23 -12.88
CA LYS A 115 -3.29 -9.89 -11.60
C LYS A 115 -1.95 -10.63 -11.55
N LYS A 116 -1.61 -11.39 -12.58
CA LYS A 116 -0.36 -12.17 -12.62
C LYS A 116 0.87 -11.26 -12.59
N ASP A 117 0.83 -10.16 -13.35
CA ASP A 117 1.93 -9.20 -13.42
C ASP A 117 2.06 -8.40 -12.13
N ILE A 118 0.92 -8.06 -11.51
CA ILE A 118 0.88 -7.40 -10.20
C ILE A 118 1.53 -8.30 -9.15
N LEU A 119 1.08 -9.55 -9.02
CA LEU A 119 1.61 -10.50 -8.06
C LEU A 119 3.10 -10.74 -8.27
N LYS A 120 3.54 -10.96 -9.51
CA LYS A 120 4.96 -11.13 -9.82
C LYS A 120 5.80 -9.94 -9.34
N ARG A 121 5.39 -8.71 -9.66
CA ARG A 121 6.10 -7.50 -9.21
C ARG A 121 6.15 -7.38 -7.68
N VAL A 122 5.05 -7.69 -7.03
CA VAL A 122 4.94 -7.66 -5.57
C VAL A 122 5.85 -8.70 -4.92
N ASP A 123 5.87 -9.92 -5.44
CA ASP A 123 6.71 -11.01 -4.94
C ASP A 123 8.19 -10.75 -5.20
N ASP A 124 8.55 -10.24 -6.39
CA ASP A 124 9.92 -9.81 -6.69
C ASP A 124 10.40 -8.74 -5.70
N GLN A 125 9.51 -7.81 -5.32
CA GLN A 125 9.84 -6.78 -4.34
C GLN A 125 9.96 -7.33 -2.92
N ARG A 126 9.09 -8.26 -2.54
CA ARG A 126 9.19 -8.97 -1.25
C ARG A 126 10.53 -9.72 -1.15
N LEU A 127 10.89 -10.47 -2.18
CA LEU A 127 12.16 -11.18 -2.24
C LEU A 127 13.37 -10.23 -2.15
N LYS A 128 13.36 -9.12 -2.88
CA LYS A 128 14.42 -8.10 -2.79
C LYS A 128 14.56 -7.52 -1.38
N ASN A 129 13.44 -7.26 -0.72
CA ASN A 129 13.46 -6.72 0.64
C ASN A 129 14.01 -7.75 1.64
N ILE A 130 13.57 -9.01 1.54
CA ILE A 130 14.10 -10.12 2.37
C ILE A 130 15.61 -10.28 2.13
N SER A 131 16.05 -10.33 0.86
CA SER A 131 17.47 -10.45 0.52
C SER A 131 18.31 -9.32 1.09
N LYS A 132 17.80 -8.07 1.04
CA LYS A 132 18.50 -6.91 1.63
C LYS A 132 18.58 -7.02 3.16
N MET A 133 17.52 -7.47 3.81
CA MET A 133 17.53 -7.68 5.26
C MET A 133 18.55 -8.77 5.65
N MET A 134 18.57 -9.88 4.92
CA MET A 134 19.53 -10.96 5.14
C MET A 134 20.98 -10.50 4.94
N LEU A 135 21.26 -9.76 3.85
CA LEU A 135 22.59 -9.20 3.61
C LEU A 135 23.03 -8.29 4.74
N LYS A 136 22.16 -7.39 5.19
CA LYS A 136 22.46 -6.49 6.32
C LYS A 136 22.79 -7.27 7.59
N GLN A 137 22.03 -8.32 7.89
CA GLN A 137 22.29 -9.18 9.04
C GLN A 137 23.63 -9.91 8.94
N VAL A 138 23.98 -10.42 7.75
CA VAL A 138 25.27 -11.05 7.51
C VAL A 138 26.41 -10.03 7.70
N GLU A 139 26.28 -8.82 7.16
CA GLU A 139 27.26 -7.74 7.33
C GLU A 139 27.45 -7.36 8.82
N GLU A 140 26.35 -7.25 9.57
CA GLU A 140 26.39 -7.00 11.02
C GLU A 140 27.08 -8.12 11.78
N LEU A 141 26.85 -9.39 11.43
CA LEU A 141 27.52 -10.53 12.01
C LEU A 141 29.01 -10.57 11.69
N MET A 142 29.36 -10.32 10.41
CA MET A 142 30.78 -10.26 10.01
C MET A 142 31.52 -9.16 10.77
N SER A 143 30.90 -8.00 10.96
CA SER A 143 31.49 -6.91 11.74
C SER A 143 31.60 -7.24 13.22
N ALA A 144 30.64 -7.94 13.79
CA ALA A 144 30.69 -8.40 15.19
C ALA A 144 31.72 -9.50 15.41
N SER A 145 31.92 -10.42 14.47
CA SER A 145 32.93 -11.48 14.53
C SER A 145 34.37 -11.00 14.37
N LEU A 146 34.54 -9.81 13.76
CA LEU A 146 35.86 -9.15 13.63
C LEU A 146 36.25 -8.38 14.90
N SER A 147 35.31 -8.06 15.78
CA SER A 147 35.57 -7.50 17.11
C SER A 147 35.55 -8.64 18.13
N ASP A 148 36.70 -9.09 18.56
CA ASP A 148 37.06 -10.33 19.30
C ASP A 148 36.40 -10.53 20.71
N GLU A 149 35.22 -9.93 20.95
CA GLU A 149 34.49 -10.06 22.23
C GLU A 149 33.00 -10.33 22.00
N ASN A 150 32.59 -11.57 21.89
CA ASN A 150 31.19 -12.08 21.98
C ASN A 150 30.61 -12.76 20.73
N THR A 151 31.30 -13.77 20.25
CA THR A 151 30.77 -14.65 19.20
C THR A 151 29.44 -15.33 19.59
N ASP A 152 29.31 -15.70 20.88
CA ASP A 152 28.11 -16.40 21.40
C ASP A 152 26.87 -15.49 21.51
N GLU A 153 27.05 -14.21 21.82
CA GLU A 153 25.94 -13.25 21.89
C GLU A 153 25.46 -12.84 20.51
N ALA A 154 26.38 -12.69 19.55
CA ALA A 154 26.06 -12.43 18.14
C ALA A 154 25.29 -13.63 17.52
N ILE A 155 25.68 -14.87 17.83
CA ILE A 155 24.97 -16.07 17.38
C ILE A 155 23.55 -16.13 17.98
N ARG A 156 23.38 -15.80 19.25
CA ARG A 156 22.06 -15.73 19.92
C ARG A 156 21.15 -14.68 19.28
N MET A 157 21.67 -13.48 19.06
CA MET A 157 20.90 -12.41 18.40
C MET A 157 20.48 -12.81 16.99
N CYS A 158 21.33 -13.48 16.24
CA CYS A 158 21.03 -13.99 14.91
C CYS A 158 19.93 -15.04 14.92
N GLN A 159 19.96 -15.97 15.85
CA GLN A 159 18.92 -16.97 16.01
C GLN A 159 17.56 -16.32 16.34
N GLN A 160 17.54 -15.32 17.22
CA GLN A 160 16.31 -14.60 17.57
C GLN A 160 15.71 -13.84 16.37
N GLU A 161 16.54 -13.17 15.58
CA GLU A 161 16.06 -12.47 14.38
C GLU A 161 15.63 -13.44 13.27
N LEU A 162 16.31 -14.55 13.10
CA LEU A 162 15.91 -15.60 12.14
C LEU A 162 14.53 -16.18 12.50
N ASP A 163 14.28 -16.40 13.78
CA ASP A 163 12.99 -16.87 14.28
C ASP A 163 11.89 -15.79 14.16
N ARG A 164 12.26 -14.52 14.24
CA ARG A 164 11.34 -13.40 14.01
C ARG A 164 10.95 -13.31 12.53
N VAL A 165 11.92 -13.42 11.63
CA VAL A 165 11.67 -13.42 10.18
C VAL A 165 10.83 -14.63 9.75
N LYS A 166 11.12 -15.82 10.30
CA LYS A 166 10.30 -17.03 10.04
C LYS A 166 8.83 -16.80 10.42
N ARG A 167 8.56 -16.22 11.58
CA ARG A 167 7.18 -15.91 12.05
C ARG A 167 6.47 -14.84 11.23
N GLN A 168 7.19 -14.05 10.42
CA GLN A 168 6.60 -13.06 9.53
C GLN A 168 6.32 -13.61 8.12
N ILE A 169 6.88 -14.78 7.79
CA ILE A 169 6.72 -15.44 6.50
C ILE A 169 5.60 -16.52 6.56
N GLU A 170 5.33 -17.08 7.73
CA GLU A 170 4.16 -17.93 8.02
C GLU A 170 2.87 -17.11 8.20
#